data_161301ebb97ca631d16d8f132048334f
#
_entry.id   161301ebb97ca631d16d8f132048334f
#
_cell.length_a   1.000
_cell.length_b   1.000
_cell.length_c   1.000
_cell.angle_alpha   90.00
_cell.angle_beta   90.00
_cell.angle_gamma   90.00
#
_symmetry.space_group_name_H-M   'P 1'
#
loop_
_entity.id
_entity.type
_entity.pdbx_description
1 polymer ?
#
loop_
_entity_poly.entity_id
_entity_poly.type
_entity_poly.pdbx_seq_one_letter_code
_entity_poly.pdbx_strand_id
1 'polypeptide(L)'
;MVNVAILGFGTVGSGVAEVIHKNGSHISEKVANQVAVKYILDIRDFPDSVFADKIIHDFSIIENDPEVDVVVETIGGATIALG
;
A
#
# COMPACT_ATOMS: atom_id res chain seq x y z
N MET A 1 6.00 -9.77 -8.49
CA MET A 1 4.95 -8.99 -7.77
C MET A 1 5.45 -7.60 -7.49
N VAL A 2 4.61 -6.62 -7.72
CA VAL A 2 4.91 -5.22 -7.40
C VAL A 2 4.38 -4.92 -6.00
N ASN A 3 5.28 -4.58 -5.09
CA ASN A 3 4.92 -4.27 -3.71
C ASN A 3 4.77 -2.77 -3.51
N VAL A 4 3.61 -2.37 -3.01
CA VAL A 4 3.25 -0.97 -2.84
C VAL A 4 3.19 -0.62 -1.36
N ALA A 5 3.78 0.50 -1.00
CA ALA A 5 3.63 1.10 0.32
C ALA A 5 2.79 2.36 0.16
N ILE A 6 1.78 2.51 1.00
CA ILE A 6 0.87 3.66 0.96
C ILE A 6 1.15 4.52 2.18
N LEU A 7 1.40 5.81 1.96
CA LEU A 7 1.62 6.76 3.04
C LEU A 7 0.31 7.48 3.34
N GLY A 8 -0.33 7.07 4.41
CA GLY A 8 -1.62 7.61 4.84
C GLY A 8 -2.78 6.70 4.47
N PHE A 9 -3.69 6.50 5.44
CA PHE A 9 -4.85 5.63 5.25
C PHE A 9 -6.15 6.40 5.49
N GLY A 10 -6.19 7.64 4.99
CA GLY A 10 -7.42 8.43 4.95
C GLY A 10 -8.28 8.02 3.76
N THR A 11 -9.15 8.91 3.32
CA THR A 11 -10.09 8.61 2.24
C THR A 11 -9.38 8.18 0.95
N VAL A 12 -8.34 8.92 0.57
CA VAL A 12 -7.60 8.61 -0.66
C VAL A 12 -6.78 7.33 -0.50
N GLY A 13 -6.03 7.23 0.61
CA GLY A 13 -5.18 6.06 0.85
C GLY A 13 -5.96 4.77 0.96
N SER A 14 -7.09 4.78 1.67
CA SER A 14 -7.93 3.60 1.79
C SER A 14 -8.54 3.23 0.44
N GLY A 15 -8.91 4.22 -0.37
CA GLY A 15 -9.41 3.97 -1.72
C GLY A 15 -8.36 3.31 -2.61
N VAL A 16 -7.13 3.79 -2.55
CA VAL A 16 -6.02 3.20 -3.30
C VAL A 16 -5.78 1.75 -2.87
N ALA A 17 -5.73 1.51 -1.55
CA ALA A 17 -5.52 0.17 -1.03
C ALA A 17 -6.62 -0.79 -1.49
N GLU A 18 -7.86 -0.32 -1.48
CA GLU A 18 -9.00 -1.14 -1.87
C GLU A 18 -8.98 -1.48 -3.35
N VAL A 19 -8.63 -0.51 -4.20
CA VAL A 19 -8.52 -0.75 -5.64
C VAL A 19 -7.43 -1.78 -5.92
N ILE A 20 -6.28 -1.65 -5.29
CA ILE A 20 -5.18 -2.59 -5.49
C ILE A 20 -5.60 -3.99 -5.02
N HIS A 21 -6.25 -4.07 -3.86
CA HIS A 21 -6.69 -5.35 -3.30
C HIS A 21 -7.69 -6.05 -4.23
N LYS A 22 -8.68 -5.30 -4.71
CA LYS A 22 -9.69 -5.86 -5.61
C LYS A 22 -9.08 -6.31 -6.93
N ASN A 23 -8.24 -5.49 -7.52
CA ASN A 23 -7.61 -5.84 -8.79
C ASN A 23 -6.66 -7.03 -8.63
N GLY A 24 -5.96 -7.09 -7.50
CA GLY A 24 -5.09 -8.22 -7.21
C GLY A 24 -5.84 -9.54 -7.15
N SER A 25 -7.05 -9.52 -6.60
CA SER A 25 -7.85 -10.75 -6.51
C SER A 25 -8.49 -11.14 -7.84
N HIS A 26 -8.62 -10.20 -8.78
CA HIS A 26 -9.17 -10.46 -10.11
C HIS A 26 -8.13 -10.70 -11.17
N ILE A 27 -6.88 -10.35 -10.91
CA ILE A 27 -5.81 -10.57 -11.86
C ILE A 27 -5.55 -12.06 -11.96
N SER A 28 -5.70 -12.58 -13.17
CA SER A 28 -5.47 -13.99 -13.39
C SER A 28 -3.98 -14.30 -13.42
N GLU A 29 -3.67 -15.57 -13.39
CA GLU A 29 -2.31 -16.09 -13.48
C GLU A 29 -1.61 -15.72 -14.78
N LYS A 30 -2.30 -15.15 -15.73
CA LYS A 30 -1.71 -14.70 -16.98
C LYS A 30 -0.93 -13.42 -16.85
N VAL A 31 -1.17 -12.65 -15.76
CA VAL A 31 -0.48 -11.41 -15.54
C VAL A 31 0.81 -11.70 -14.80
N ALA A 32 1.93 -11.38 -15.45
CA ALA A 32 3.25 -11.67 -14.89
C ALA A 32 3.55 -10.85 -13.63
N ASN A 33 3.02 -9.63 -13.57
CA ASN A 33 3.29 -8.74 -12.44
C ASN A 33 1.98 -8.40 -11.73
N GLN A 34 1.79 -8.98 -10.57
CA GLN A 34 0.67 -8.64 -9.72
C GLN A 34 1.08 -7.49 -8.80
N VAL A 35 0.11 -6.70 -8.41
CA VAL A 35 0.32 -5.56 -7.50
C VAL A 35 -0.29 -5.90 -6.14
N ALA A 36 0.46 -5.68 -5.09
CA ALA A 36 -0.01 -5.95 -3.73
C ALA A 36 0.37 -4.82 -2.80
N VAL A 37 -0.50 -4.53 -1.85
CA VAL A 37 -0.21 -3.58 -0.77
C VAL A 37 0.63 -4.31 0.26
N LYS A 38 1.85 -3.84 0.50
CA LYS A 38 2.73 -4.43 1.50
C LYS A 38 2.67 -3.68 2.82
N TYR A 39 2.68 -2.35 2.77
CA TYR A 39 2.64 -1.51 3.97
C TYR A 39 1.68 -0.35 3.78
N ILE A 40 1.08 0.06 4.87
CA ILE A 40 0.30 1.30 4.95
C ILE A 40 0.81 2.05 6.17
N LEU A 41 1.39 3.23 5.95
CA LEU A 41 1.92 4.06 7.03
C LEU A 41 0.85 5.04 7.49
N ASP A 42 0.48 4.97 8.76
CA ASP A 42 -0.44 5.93 9.37
C ASP A 42 -0.12 6.02 10.85
N ILE A 43 -0.41 7.15 11.45
CA ILE A 43 -0.22 7.33 12.90
C ILE A 43 -1.36 6.69 13.70
N ARG A 44 -2.46 6.35 13.02
CA ARG A 44 -3.64 5.74 13.64
C ARG A 44 -3.63 4.24 13.42
N ASP A 45 -4.37 3.53 14.27
CA ASP A 45 -4.63 2.11 14.10
C ASP A 45 -5.98 1.91 13.46
N PHE A 46 -6.10 0.84 12.68
CA PHE A 46 -7.35 0.50 12.01
C PHE A 46 -7.63 -0.99 12.23
N PRO A 47 -7.94 -1.37 13.49
CA PRO A 47 -8.04 -2.80 13.83
C PRO A 47 -9.18 -3.55 13.13
N ASP A 48 -10.20 -2.83 12.69
CA ASP A 48 -11.34 -3.45 12.00
C ASP A 48 -11.15 -3.50 10.47
N SER A 49 -10.05 -2.98 9.97
CA SER A 49 -9.79 -2.98 8.53
C SER A 49 -9.25 -4.32 8.07
N VAL A 50 -9.58 -4.69 6.83
CA VAL A 50 -8.97 -5.88 6.20
C VAL A 50 -7.46 -5.66 6.00
N PHE A 51 -6.98 -4.43 6.10
CA PHE A 51 -5.57 -4.09 5.97
C PHE A 51 -4.88 -3.89 7.31
N ALA A 52 -5.52 -4.26 8.41
CA ALA A 52 -5.00 -4.00 9.76
C ALA A 52 -3.58 -4.56 9.94
N ASP A 53 -3.30 -5.71 9.36
CA ASP A 53 -2.00 -6.36 9.46
C ASP A 53 -0.91 -5.67 8.63
N LYS A 54 -1.27 -4.72 7.80
CA LYS A 54 -0.34 -3.98 6.95
C LYS A 54 -0.05 -2.58 7.48
N ILE A 55 -0.77 -2.15 8.50
CA ILE A 55 -0.59 -0.82 9.08
C ILE A 55 0.73 -0.78 9.87
N ILE A 56 1.55 0.20 9.57
CA ILE A 56 2.80 0.44 10.29
C ILE A 56 2.85 1.91 10.70
N HIS A 57 3.69 2.21 11.68
CA HIS A 57 3.79 3.56 12.24
C HIS A 57 5.18 4.18 12.06
N ASP A 58 6.09 3.46 11.43
CA ASP A 58 7.48 3.89 11.26
C ASP A 58 7.87 3.80 9.80
N PHE A 59 8.15 4.95 9.19
CA PHE A 59 8.55 5.01 7.79
C PHE A 59 9.85 4.25 7.52
N SER A 60 10.71 4.12 8.51
CA SER A 60 11.98 3.41 8.30
C SER A 60 11.78 1.95 7.87
N ILE A 61 10.65 1.36 8.21
CA ILE A 61 10.31 0.00 7.77
C ILE A 61 10.21 -0.04 6.25
N ILE A 62 9.57 0.97 5.66
CA ILE A 62 9.46 1.08 4.21
C ILE A 62 10.81 1.41 3.59
N GLU A 63 11.50 2.36 4.18
CA GLU A 63 12.78 2.86 3.66
C GLU A 63 13.83 1.75 3.59
N ASN A 64 13.81 0.85 4.56
CA ASN A 64 14.81 -0.23 4.65
C ASN A 64 14.37 -1.53 3.98
N ASP A 65 13.19 -1.56 3.38
CA ASP A 65 12.70 -2.76 2.72
C ASP A 65 12.96 -2.69 1.21
N PRO A 66 13.96 -3.47 0.72
CA PRO A 66 14.30 -3.42 -0.71
C PRO A 66 13.23 -4.04 -1.60
N GLU A 67 12.22 -4.71 -1.03
CA GLU A 67 11.14 -5.31 -1.81
C GLU A 67 10.01 -4.32 -2.12
N VAL A 68 10.03 -3.13 -1.53
CA VAL A 68 9.06 -2.10 -1.84
C VAL A 68 9.42 -1.47 -3.18
N ASP A 69 8.52 -1.56 -4.13
CA ASP A 69 8.75 -1.08 -5.49
C ASP A 69 8.20 0.31 -5.73
N VAL A 70 7.05 0.61 -5.11
CA VAL A 70 6.34 1.87 -5.33
C VAL A 70 5.85 2.41 -3.99
N VAL A 71 6.02 3.71 -3.80
CA VAL A 71 5.47 4.41 -2.64
C VAL A 71 4.42 5.39 -3.14
N VAL A 72 3.20 5.29 -2.61
CA VAL A 72 2.10 6.18 -2.95
C VAL A 72 1.88 7.11 -1.77
N GLU A 73 2.11 8.40 -1.96
CA GLU A 73 1.93 9.39 -0.93
C GLU A 73 0.52 9.99 -1.06
N THR A 74 -0.30 9.84 -0.02
CA THR A 74 -1.70 10.32 -0.02
C THR A 74 -1.96 11.38 1.05
N ILE A 75 -0.96 11.73 1.83
CA ILE A 75 -1.13 12.68 2.93
C ILE A 75 -1.32 14.10 2.39
N GLY A 76 -0.52 14.49 1.40
CA GLY A 76 -0.62 15.82 0.79
C GLY A 76 -1.26 15.80 -0.59
N GLY A 77 -1.99 14.75 -0.91
CA GLY A 77 -2.51 14.51 -2.25
C GLY A 77 -1.87 13.28 -2.85
N ALA A 78 -2.43 12.73 -3.90
CA ALA A 78 -1.91 11.50 -4.47
C ALA A 78 -0.64 11.77 -5.28
N THR A 79 0.48 11.23 -4.81
CA THR A 79 1.76 11.29 -5.49
C THR A 79 2.37 9.90 -5.52
N ILE A 80 2.92 9.51 -6.65
CA ILE A 80 3.54 8.21 -6.82
C ILE A 80 5.04 8.39 -7.00
N ALA A 81 5.82 7.70 -6.19
CA ALA A 81 7.27 7.70 -6.29
C ALA A 81 7.77 6.26 -6.40
N LEU A 82 8.76 6.06 -7.25
CA LEU A 82 9.40 4.76 -7.39
C LEU A 82 10.43 4.60 -6.28
N GLY A 83 10.32 3.51 -5.55
CA GLY A 83 11.19 3.23 -4.42
C GLY A 83 12.57 2.75 -4.80
#